data_4767439f31c41d07f05de3d87e9283fd
#
_entry.id   4767439f31c41d07f05de3d87e9283fd
#
_cell.length_a   1.000
_cell.length_b   1.000
_cell.length_c   1.000
_cell.angle_alpha   90.00
_cell.angle_beta   90.00
_cell.angle_gamma   90.00
#
_symmetry.space_group_name_H-M   'P 1'
#
loop_
_entity.id
_entity.type
_entity.pdbx_description
1 polymer ?
#
loop_
_entity_poly.entity_id
_entity_poly.type
_entity_poly.pdbx_seq_one_letter_code
_entity_poly.pdbx_strand_id
1 'polypeptide(L)'
;MDDTKKIEELLSNSRGCVNRFRDEYAFLSNFHKCKIRDYEGNEFTSAEAMFQSYKTTDPKIRAKFAKMGPKEAKAAGRKVKLRSDWEEIKFDVMWYVVYQKFSQNSLLTRQLIETSGMRLVEGNTWGDKYWGAIPTKVPVNDSETIMLTGDNRLGQILMQVRKILVDRALPIWDVAYEDGEGEETRYYKKSNMSVAPSITYIVERRPFKDYLNIKMKAIKMMMDTRSLTIDFESLANRKSK
;
A
#
# COMPACT_ATOMS: atom_id res chain seq x y z
N MET A 1 -24.12 14.05 -23.58
CA MET A 1 -23.79 14.13 -22.13
C MET A 1 -22.46 14.84 -22.02
N ASP A 2 -22.33 15.83 -21.17
CA ASP A 2 -21.09 16.61 -21.03
C ASP A 2 -19.95 15.68 -20.56
N ASP A 3 -18.78 15.75 -21.21
CA ASP A 3 -17.61 14.95 -20.90
C ASP A 3 -17.20 15.09 -19.43
N THR A 4 -17.39 16.28 -18.83
CA THR A 4 -17.12 16.55 -17.43
C THR A 4 -17.94 15.66 -16.50
N LYS A 5 -19.24 15.53 -16.79
CA LYS A 5 -20.14 14.69 -16.00
C LYS A 5 -19.78 13.20 -16.10
N LYS A 6 -19.41 12.74 -17.30
CA LYS A 6 -18.93 11.36 -17.51
C LYS A 6 -17.63 11.09 -16.74
N ILE A 7 -16.71 12.04 -16.70
CA ILE A 7 -15.45 11.92 -15.95
C ILE A 7 -15.72 11.84 -14.45
N GLU A 8 -16.61 12.66 -13.91
CA GLU A 8 -16.98 12.60 -12.50
C GLU A 8 -17.65 11.27 -12.14
N GLU A 9 -18.51 10.75 -13.01
CA GLU A 9 -19.15 9.45 -12.82
C GLU A 9 -18.13 8.30 -12.85
N LEU A 10 -17.18 8.30 -13.77
CA LEU A 10 -16.09 7.33 -13.84
C LEU A 10 -15.19 7.36 -12.62
N LEU A 11 -14.95 8.52 -12.04
CA LEU A 11 -14.16 8.70 -10.84
C LEU A 11 -14.96 8.47 -9.55
N SER A 12 -16.27 8.26 -9.66
CA SER A 12 -17.10 7.90 -8.51
C SER A 12 -16.85 6.46 -8.08
N ASN A 13 -16.84 6.22 -6.78
CA ASN A 13 -16.74 4.89 -6.23
C ASN A 13 -18.03 4.11 -6.49
N SER A 14 -17.89 2.84 -6.82
CA SER A 14 -19.03 1.97 -7.14
C SER A 14 -18.92 0.65 -6.36
N ARG A 15 -20.00 -0.12 -6.37
CA ARG A 15 -20.01 -1.44 -5.75
C ARG A 15 -18.96 -2.34 -6.42
N GLY A 16 -17.95 -2.76 -5.64
CA GLY A 16 -16.86 -3.59 -6.14
C GLY A 16 -15.66 -2.85 -6.72
N CYS A 17 -15.70 -1.50 -6.81
CA CYS A 17 -14.57 -0.72 -7.30
C CYS A 17 -14.43 0.62 -6.58
N VAL A 18 -13.24 0.89 -6.07
CA VAL A 18 -12.81 2.21 -5.59
C VAL A 18 -12.04 2.89 -6.73
N ASN A 19 -12.64 3.88 -7.37
CA ASN A 19 -12.09 4.54 -8.56
C ASN A 19 -11.25 5.79 -8.23
N ARG A 20 -11.23 6.24 -6.97
CA ARG A 20 -10.36 7.31 -6.48
C ARG A 20 -10.15 7.20 -4.98
N PHE A 21 -8.99 7.64 -4.49
CA PHE A 21 -8.62 7.56 -3.09
C PHE A 21 -8.94 8.89 -2.37
N ARG A 22 -10.25 9.18 -2.25
CA ARG A 22 -10.80 10.36 -1.57
C ARG A 22 -11.95 9.98 -0.66
N ASP A 23 -12.45 10.92 0.09
CA ASP A 23 -13.59 10.79 1.00
C ASP A 23 -13.41 9.60 1.96
N GLU A 24 -14.31 8.66 2.02
CA GLU A 24 -14.23 7.43 2.83
C GLU A 24 -13.01 6.55 2.50
N TYR A 25 -12.47 6.65 1.27
CA TYR A 25 -11.28 5.94 0.81
C TYR A 25 -10.00 6.80 0.82
N ALA A 26 -10.02 7.97 1.44
CA ALA A 26 -8.85 8.84 1.56
C ALA A 26 -7.67 8.15 2.27
N PHE A 27 -7.93 7.16 3.11
CA PHE A 27 -6.92 6.36 3.79
C PHE A 27 -6.03 5.55 2.82
N LEU A 28 -6.48 5.26 1.61
CA LEU A 28 -5.69 4.58 0.57
C LEU A 28 -4.62 5.51 -0.03
N SER A 29 -4.88 6.82 -0.09
CA SER A 29 -3.95 7.80 -0.65
C SER A 29 -2.63 7.89 0.15
N ASN A 30 -1.50 8.03 -0.55
CA ASN A 30 -0.20 8.30 0.07
C ASN A 30 -0.16 9.65 0.82
N PHE A 31 -1.11 10.55 0.55
CA PHE A 31 -1.26 11.82 1.24
C PHE A 31 -1.99 11.72 2.59
N HIS A 32 -2.58 10.57 2.88
CA HIS A 32 -3.23 10.34 4.17
C HIS A 32 -2.21 10.48 5.31
N LYS A 33 -2.54 11.30 6.32
CA LYS A 33 -1.68 11.52 7.49
C LYS A 33 -1.70 10.28 8.38
N CYS A 34 -0.53 9.71 8.60
CA CYS A 34 -0.32 8.59 9.53
C CYS A 34 1.15 8.53 9.91
N LYS A 35 1.44 7.97 11.07
CA LYS A 35 2.82 7.74 11.51
C LYS A 35 3.34 6.46 10.88
N ILE A 36 4.49 6.56 10.22
CA ILE A 36 5.16 5.41 9.59
C ILE A 36 6.64 5.50 9.91
N ARG A 37 7.22 4.40 10.39
CA ARG A 37 8.65 4.32 10.69
C ARG A 37 9.35 3.47 9.65
N ASP A 38 10.48 3.95 9.13
CA ASP A 38 11.33 3.15 8.24
C ASP A 38 12.27 2.23 9.04
N TYR A 39 13.07 1.41 8.32
CA TYR A 39 14.00 0.48 8.95
C TYR A 39 15.18 1.18 9.65
N GLU A 40 15.46 2.44 9.32
CA GLU A 40 16.49 3.27 9.95
C GLU A 40 15.97 3.97 11.21
N GLY A 41 14.68 3.84 11.51
CA GLY A 41 14.03 4.45 12.66
C GLY A 41 13.49 5.87 12.42
N ASN A 42 13.56 6.40 11.20
CA ASN A 42 12.95 7.69 10.88
C ASN A 42 11.43 7.56 10.90
N GLU A 43 10.74 8.47 11.59
CA GLU A 43 9.28 8.51 11.64
C GLU A 43 8.76 9.58 10.68
N PHE A 44 7.92 9.17 9.74
CA PHE A 44 7.31 10.03 8.71
C PHE A 44 5.84 10.29 9.02
N THR A 45 5.34 11.42 8.52
CA THR A 45 3.95 11.88 8.73
C THR A 45 2.96 11.31 7.70
N SER A 46 3.46 10.66 6.65
CA SER A 46 2.66 10.09 5.55
C SER A 46 3.50 9.16 4.68
N ALA A 47 2.84 8.30 3.93
CA ALA A 47 3.47 7.47 2.90
C ALA A 47 4.17 8.33 1.82
N GLU A 48 3.58 9.46 1.44
CA GLU A 48 4.20 10.40 0.50
C GLU A 48 5.53 10.92 1.01
N ALA A 49 5.60 11.38 2.27
CA ALA A 49 6.85 11.89 2.86
C ALA A 49 7.94 10.81 2.89
N MET A 50 7.58 9.60 3.27
CA MET A 50 8.50 8.46 3.28
C MET A 50 8.96 8.10 1.86
N PHE A 51 8.06 8.00 0.88
CA PHE A 51 8.40 7.71 -0.52
C PHE A 51 9.34 8.76 -1.11
N GLN A 52 9.07 10.04 -0.90
CA GLN A 52 9.91 11.12 -1.42
C GLN A 52 11.31 11.12 -0.78
N SER A 53 11.45 10.69 0.47
CA SER A 53 12.76 10.59 1.15
C SER A 53 13.69 9.59 0.47
N TYR A 54 13.17 8.52 -0.11
CA TYR A 54 13.96 7.48 -0.77
C TYR A 54 14.51 7.88 -2.15
N LYS A 55 14.14 9.05 -2.67
CA LYS A 55 14.73 9.60 -3.91
C LYS A 55 16.20 9.97 -3.77
N THR A 56 16.70 10.05 -2.57
CA THR A 56 18.12 10.33 -2.28
C THR A 56 18.71 9.26 -1.34
N THR A 57 20.02 9.06 -1.46
CA THR A 57 20.79 8.20 -0.53
C THR A 57 21.38 8.98 0.64
N ASP A 58 21.32 10.32 0.62
CA ASP A 58 21.83 11.17 1.70
C ASP A 58 20.93 11.10 2.94
N PRO A 59 21.42 10.54 4.07
CA PRO A 59 20.60 10.35 5.28
C PRO A 59 20.19 11.68 5.92
N LYS A 60 20.99 12.75 5.75
CA LYS A 60 20.65 14.08 6.28
C LYS A 60 19.49 14.71 5.53
N ILE A 61 19.44 14.50 4.20
CA ILE A 61 18.33 14.95 3.37
C ILE A 61 17.09 14.09 3.65
N ARG A 62 17.23 12.78 3.76
CA ARG A 62 16.14 11.87 4.12
C ARG A 62 15.47 12.24 5.44
N ALA A 63 16.27 12.53 6.46
CA ALA A 63 15.76 12.94 7.78
C ALA A 63 14.92 14.24 7.74
N LYS A 64 15.16 15.15 6.78
CA LYS A 64 14.33 16.35 6.63
C LYS A 64 12.91 16.01 6.19
N PHE A 65 12.74 15.00 5.33
CA PHE A 65 11.41 14.56 4.88
C PHE A 65 10.54 14.02 6.02
N ALA A 66 11.13 13.49 7.08
CA ALA A 66 10.39 12.99 8.25
C ALA A 66 9.52 14.06 8.92
N LYS A 67 9.94 15.34 8.82
CA LYS A 67 9.21 16.48 9.40
C LYS A 67 8.22 17.15 8.45
N MET A 68 8.19 16.74 7.18
CA MET A 68 7.39 17.38 6.14
C MET A 68 5.99 16.77 6.08
N GLY A 69 4.99 17.62 5.83
CA GLY A 69 3.68 17.17 5.39
C GLY A 69 3.71 16.62 3.95
N PRO A 70 2.69 15.87 3.51
CA PRO A 70 2.72 15.20 2.20
C PRO A 70 2.86 16.15 1.02
N LYS A 71 2.23 17.33 1.05
CA LYS A 71 2.35 18.34 -0.02
C LYS A 71 3.76 18.92 -0.10
N GLU A 72 4.33 19.25 1.06
CA GLU A 72 5.69 19.79 1.19
C GLU A 72 6.72 18.74 0.74
N ALA A 73 6.59 17.50 1.20
CA ALA A 73 7.45 16.40 0.79
C ALA A 73 7.43 16.18 -0.72
N LYS A 74 6.25 16.21 -1.35
CA LYS A 74 6.12 16.11 -2.82
C LYS A 74 6.84 17.24 -3.54
N ALA A 75 6.71 18.47 -3.06
CA ALA A 75 7.40 19.63 -3.62
C ALA A 75 8.92 19.54 -3.46
N ALA A 76 9.41 19.15 -2.27
CA ALA A 76 10.82 18.94 -1.98
C ALA A 76 11.41 17.79 -2.82
N GLY A 77 10.69 16.68 -2.94
CA GLY A 77 11.12 15.51 -3.71
C GLY A 77 11.26 15.73 -5.22
N ARG A 78 10.68 16.81 -5.77
CA ARG A 78 10.92 17.25 -7.14
C ARG A 78 12.25 17.98 -7.33
N LYS A 79 12.81 18.49 -6.22
CA LYS A 79 14.04 19.31 -6.22
C LYS A 79 15.27 18.55 -5.71
N VAL A 80 15.08 17.41 -5.09
CA VAL A 80 16.17 16.61 -4.54
C VAL A 80 17.01 16.01 -5.66
N LYS A 81 18.33 15.92 -5.45
CA LYS A 81 19.21 15.18 -6.36
C LYS A 81 18.80 13.72 -6.37
N LEU A 82 18.27 13.29 -7.50
CA LEU A 82 17.76 11.94 -7.67
C LEU A 82 18.90 10.92 -7.63
N ARG A 83 18.72 9.83 -6.93
CA ARG A 83 19.62 8.67 -6.96
C ARG A 83 19.61 8.04 -8.36
N SER A 84 20.76 7.50 -8.80
CA SER A 84 20.95 7.02 -10.18
C SER A 84 20.06 5.81 -10.54
N ASP A 85 19.72 4.98 -9.56
CA ASP A 85 18.94 3.75 -9.69
C ASP A 85 17.42 3.96 -9.44
N TRP A 86 16.96 5.22 -9.34
CA TRP A 86 15.58 5.52 -8.96
C TRP A 86 14.54 4.86 -9.85
N GLU A 87 14.72 4.89 -11.14
CA GLU A 87 13.75 4.34 -12.08
C GLU A 87 13.60 2.81 -11.95
N GLU A 88 14.67 2.14 -11.53
CA GLU A 88 14.69 0.70 -11.32
C GLU A 88 13.98 0.31 -10.02
N ILE A 89 14.18 1.10 -8.95
CA ILE A 89 13.72 0.73 -7.60
C ILE A 89 12.43 1.41 -7.16
N LYS A 90 11.95 2.45 -7.86
CA LYS A 90 10.81 3.27 -7.40
C LYS A 90 9.53 2.45 -7.10
N PHE A 91 9.32 1.36 -7.85
CA PHE A 91 8.16 0.48 -7.61
C PHE A 91 8.31 -0.26 -6.28
N ASP A 92 9.49 -0.82 -6.01
CA ASP A 92 9.76 -1.57 -4.78
C ASP A 92 9.75 -0.65 -3.55
N VAL A 93 10.28 0.57 -3.71
CA VAL A 93 10.18 1.60 -2.67
C VAL A 93 8.72 1.93 -2.38
N MET A 94 7.88 2.10 -3.40
CA MET A 94 6.46 2.35 -3.19
C MET A 94 5.78 1.16 -2.50
N TRP A 95 6.10 -0.06 -2.94
CA TRP A 95 5.59 -1.27 -2.31
C TRP A 95 5.96 -1.33 -0.82
N TYR A 96 7.23 -1.09 -0.50
CA TYR A 96 7.71 -1.03 0.88
C TYR A 96 6.97 0.03 1.70
N VAL A 97 6.87 1.24 1.19
CA VAL A 97 6.22 2.37 1.88
C VAL A 97 4.75 2.08 2.17
N VAL A 98 4.01 1.56 1.18
CA VAL A 98 2.60 1.18 1.34
C VAL A 98 2.47 0.05 2.36
N TYR A 99 3.34 -0.96 2.30
CA TYR A 99 3.35 -2.03 3.26
C TYR A 99 3.59 -1.52 4.70
N GLN A 100 4.58 -0.65 4.90
CA GLN A 100 4.85 -0.04 6.21
C GLN A 100 3.67 0.79 6.72
N LYS A 101 3.01 1.54 5.85
CA LYS A 101 1.82 2.31 6.20
C LYS A 101 0.74 1.43 6.81
N PHE A 102 0.40 0.35 6.14
CA PHE A 102 -0.71 -0.50 6.57
C PHE A 102 -0.31 -1.50 7.66
N SER A 103 0.91 -2.00 7.68
CA SER A 103 1.38 -2.93 8.71
C SER A 103 1.64 -2.29 10.07
N GLN A 104 1.91 -0.99 10.12
CA GLN A 104 2.17 -0.27 11.38
C GLN A 104 0.95 0.45 11.96
N ASN A 105 -0.17 0.50 11.23
CA ASN A 105 -1.37 1.22 11.64
C ASN A 105 -2.58 0.27 11.63
N SER A 106 -2.94 -0.28 12.78
CA SER A 106 -3.99 -1.29 12.91
C SER A 106 -5.34 -0.86 12.33
N LEU A 107 -5.74 0.40 12.53
CA LEU A 107 -6.96 0.95 11.94
C LEU A 107 -6.89 0.94 10.40
N LEU A 108 -5.77 1.38 9.82
CA LEU A 108 -5.59 1.39 8.37
C LEU A 108 -5.50 -0.04 7.81
N THR A 109 -4.86 -0.96 8.54
CA THR A 109 -4.85 -2.40 8.20
C THR A 109 -6.27 -2.93 8.05
N ARG A 110 -7.10 -2.68 9.04
CA ARG A 110 -8.51 -3.09 9.04
C ARG A 110 -9.28 -2.50 7.85
N GLN A 111 -9.18 -1.17 7.66
CA GLN A 111 -9.85 -0.50 6.55
C GLN A 111 -9.40 -1.06 5.18
N LEU A 112 -8.11 -1.39 5.01
CA LEU A 112 -7.63 -2.01 3.77
C LEU A 112 -8.20 -3.42 3.57
N ILE A 113 -8.28 -4.23 4.62
CA ILE A 113 -8.88 -5.58 4.56
C ILE A 113 -10.38 -5.49 4.25
N GLU A 114 -11.09 -4.51 4.80
CA GLU A 114 -12.52 -4.28 4.52
C GLU A 114 -12.81 -3.98 3.03
N THR A 115 -11.81 -3.53 2.27
CA THR A 115 -11.92 -3.41 0.80
C THR A 115 -11.77 -4.76 0.07
N SER A 116 -11.72 -5.90 0.74
CA SER A 116 -11.56 -7.21 0.10
C SER A 116 -12.65 -7.46 -0.94
N GLY A 117 -12.24 -7.98 -2.10
CA GLY A 117 -13.12 -8.15 -3.26
C GLY A 117 -13.30 -6.89 -4.12
N MET A 118 -12.89 -5.72 -3.65
CA MET A 118 -12.97 -4.49 -4.44
C MET A 118 -11.71 -4.27 -5.28
N ARG A 119 -11.89 -3.80 -6.50
CA ARG A 119 -10.80 -3.26 -7.31
C ARG A 119 -10.42 -1.88 -6.79
N LEU A 120 -9.12 -1.60 -6.65
CA LEU A 120 -8.60 -0.32 -6.20
C LEU A 120 -7.91 0.41 -7.35
N VAL A 121 -8.38 1.62 -7.68
CA VAL A 121 -7.84 2.43 -8.77
C VAL A 121 -7.52 3.83 -8.25
N GLU A 122 -6.27 4.27 -8.42
CA GLU A 122 -5.88 5.67 -8.19
C GLU A 122 -6.30 6.52 -9.39
N GLY A 123 -7.60 6.74 -9.52
CA GLY A 123 -8.16 7.59 -10.56
C GLY A 123 -7.82 9.05 -10.34
N ASN A 124 -7.31 9.72 -11.38
CA ASN A 124 -6.84 11.09 -11.28
C ASN A 124 -7.07 11.89 -12.56
N THR A 125 -7.03 13.24 -12.41
CA THR A 125 -7.19 14.20 -13.52
C THR A 125 -5.91 15.01 -13.80
N TRP A 126 -4.80 14.72 -13.08
CA TRP A 126 -3.52 15.44 -13.23
C TRP A 126 -2.50 14.73 -14.10
N GLY A 127 -2.90 13.70 -14.84
CA GLY A 127 -2.07 13.05 -15.86
C GLY A 127 -1.17 11.92 -15.39
N ASP A 128 -1.27 11.45 -14.14
CA ASP A 128 -0.47 10.34 -13.63
C ASP A 128 -1.03 9.00 -14.12
N LYS A 129 -0.44 8.47 -15.19
CA LYS A 129 -0.77 7.15 -15.75
C LYS A 129 0.06 6.02 -15.13
N TYR A 130 1.20 6.32 -14.50
CA TYR A 130 2.08 5.31 -13.96
C TYR A 130 1.58 4.80 -12.59
N TRP A 131 1.39 5.71 -11.63
CA TRP A 131 0.86 5.31 -10.32
C TRP A 131 -0.64 5.12 -10.32
N GLY A 132 -1.36 5.81 -11.21
CA GLY A 132 -2.80 5.79 -11.30
C GLY A 132 -3.34 5.51 -12.69
N ALA A 133 -4.58 5.95 -12.89
CA ALA A 133 -5.27 5.94 -14.17
C ALA A 133 -6.00 7.26 -14.39
N ILE A 134 -6.11 7.68 -15.66
CA ILE A 134 -6.76 8.92 -16.04
C ILE A 134 -7.94 8.66 -16.97
N PRO A 135 -8.98 9.51 -16.96
CA PRO A 135 -10.03 9.49 -17.98
C PRO A 135 -9.42 9.72 -19.36
N THR A 136 -9.66 8.81 -20.29
CA THR A 136 -9.15 8.85 -21.66
C THR A 136 -10.26 8.46 -22.62
N LYS A 137 -10.41 9.21 -23.73
CA LYS A 137 -11.28 8.82 -24.82
C LYS A 137 -10.67 7.64 -25.56
N VAL A 138 -11.42 6.58 -25.70
CA VAL A 138 -11.01 5.37 -26.41
C VAL A 138 -12.07 5.00 -27.44
N PRO A 139 -11.68 4.57 -28.64
CA PRO A 139 -12.63 4.06 -29.62
C PRO A 139 -13.23 2.73 -29.14
N VAL A 140 -14.54 2.62 -29.23
CA VAL A 140 -15.26 1.37 -28.96
C VAL A 140 -16.28 1.18 -30.09
N ASN A 141 -16.02 0.25 -30.99
CA ASN A 141 -16.77 0.07 -32.24
C ASN A 141 -16.78 1.40 -33.04
N ASP A 142 -17.95 1.87 -33.49
CA ASP A 142 -18.12 3.11 -34.26
C ASP A 142 -18.32 4.37 -33.37
N SER A 143 -18.02 4.30 -32.08
CA SER A 143 -18.19 5.40 -31.14
C SER A 143 -16.96 5.60 -30.24
N GLU A 144 -16.89 6.78 -29.61
CA GLU A 144 -15.90 7.03 -28.53
C GLU A 144 -16.55 6.91 -27.15
N THR A 145 -15.84 6.31 -26.25
CA THR A 145 -16.20 6.29 -24.82
C THR A 145 -15.06 6.81 -23.96
N ILE A 146 -15.36 7.24 -22.75
CA ILE A 146 -14.34 7.66 -21.77
C ILE A 146 -14.12 6.50 -20.80
N MET A 147 -12.86 6.08 -20.65
CA MET A 147 -12.45 5.01 -19.72
C MET A 147 -11.26 5.46 -18.89
N LEU A 148 -11.08 4.85 -17.73
CA LEU A 148 -9.85 5.01 -16.92
C LEU A 148 -8.74 4.17 -17.55
N THR A 149 -7.66 4.83 -18.01
CA THR A 149 -6.49 4.19 -18.62
C THR A 149 -5.21 4.58 -17.88
N GLY A 150 -4.35 3.63 -17.65
CA GLY A 150 -3.07 3.79 -16.94
C GLY A 150 -2.63 2.49 -16.29
N ASP A 151 -1.38 2.45 -15.83
CA ASP A 151 -0.80 1.27 -15.18
C ASP A 151 -1.42 1.00 -13.80
N ASN A 152 -1.94 2.03 -13.13
CA ASN A 152 -2.55 1.92 -11.80
C ASN A 152 -1.65 1.16 -10.79
N ARG A 153 -0.35 1.41 -10.80
CA ARG A 153 0.61 0.67 -9.97
C ARG A 153 0.37 0.81 -8.47
N LEU A 154 -0.10 1.99 -8.03
CA LEU A 154 -0.46 2.17 -6.62
C LEU A 154 -1.65 1.29 -6.22
N GLY A 155 -2.69 1.22 -7.05
CA GLY A 155 -3.83 0.34 -6.81
C GLY A 155 -3.43 -1.14 -6.79
N GLN A 156 -2.54 -1.56 -7.71
CA GLN A 156 -2.00 -2.93 -7.72
C GLN A 156 -1.22 -3.24 -6.43
N ILE A 157 -0.34 -2.35 -5.98
CA ILE A 157 0.41 -2.50 -4.73
C ILE A 157 -0.53 -2.61 -3.53
N LEU A 158 -1.55 -1.75 -3.44
CA LEU A 158 -2.54 -1.80 -2.36
C LEU A 158 -3.27 -3.14 -2.32
N MET A 159 -3.67 -3.68 -3.47
CA MET A 159 -4.33 -4.99 -3.55
C MET A 159 -3.38 -6.13 -3.17
N GLN A 160 -2.09 -6.06 -3.55
CA GLN A 160 -1.07 -7.04 -3.12
C GLN A 160 -0.82 -6.98 -1.61
N VAL A 161 -0.65 -5.78 -1.05
CA VAL A 161 -0.46 -5.59 0.40
C VAL A 161 -1.69 -6.10 1.16
N ARG A 162 -2.90 -5.79 0.68
CA ARG A 162 -4.15 -6.30 1.24
C ARG A 162 -4.16 -7.84 1.28
N LYS A 163 -3.84 -8.49 0.15
CA LYS A 163 -3.76 -9.96 0.09
C LYS A 163 -2.81 -10.52 1.14
N ILE A 164 -1.61 -9.97 1.27
CA ILE A 164 -0.64 -10.41 2.27
C ILE A 164 -1.17 -10.26 3.69
N LEU A 165 -1.84 -9.15 3.98
CA LEU A 165 -2.41 -8.91 5.31
C LEU A 165 -3.55 -9.89 5.62
N VAL A 166 -4.39 -10.21 4.64
CA VAL A 166 -5.46 -11.23 4.77
C VAL A 166 -4.85 -12.62 4.94
N ASP A 167 -3.96 -13.05 4.04
CA ASP A 167 -3.36 -14.38 4.06
C ASP A 167 -2.58 -14.66 5.37
N ARG A 168 -2.05 -13.61 6.00
CA ARG A 168 -1.38 -13.72 7.30
C ARG A 168 -2.35 -13.79 8.48
N ALA A 169 -3.53 -13.26 8.31
CA ALA A 169 -4.57 -13.32 9.34
C ALA A 169 -5.17 -14.73 9.43
N LEU A 170 -5.52 -15.32 8.28
CA LEU A 170 -6.24 -16.59 8.20
C LEU A 170 -5.55 -17.75 8.92
N PRO A 171 -4.26 -18.05 8.70
CA PRO A 171 -3.60 -19.20 9.36
C PRO A 171 -3.54 -19.09 10.90
N ILE A 172 -3.54 -17.89 11.43
CA ILE A 172 -3.54 -17.68 12.89
C ILE A 172 -4.94 -17.95 13.46
N TRP A 173 -5.97 -17.66 12.69
CA TRP A 173 -7.35 -17.97 13.09
C TRP A 173 -7.63 -19.47 12.99
N ASP A 174 -7.10 -20.14 11.95
CA ASP A 174 -7.21 -21.58 11.79
C ASP A 174 -6.52 -22.32 12.93
N VAL A 175 -5.33 -21.89 13.33
CA VAL A 175 -4.59 -22.49 14.48
C VAL A 175 -5.33 -22.24 15.80
N ALA A 176 -5.85 -21.04 16.04
CA ALA A 176 -6.65 -20.76 17.23
C ALA A 176 -7.96 -21.55 17.26
N TYR A 177 -8.49 -21.89 16.10
CA TYR A 177 -9.72 -22.65 15.95
C TYR A 177 -9.51 -24.17 16.16
N GLU A 178 -8.36 -24.71 15.78
CA GLU A 178 -8.00 -26.12 15.92
C GLU A 178 -7.60 -26.55 17.32
N ASP A 179 -7.16 -25.63 18.18
CA ASP A 179 -6.80 -25.92 19.58
C ASP A 179 -8.00 -26.28 20.48
N GLY A 180 -9.18 -26.32 19.93
CA GLY A 180 -10.26 -27.26 20.12
C GLY A 180 -10.95 -27.37 21.49
N GLU A 181 -10.74 -26.48 22.42
CA GLU A 181 -11.57 -26.42 23.64
C GLU A 181 -12.68 -25.37 23.45
N GLY A 182 -13.80 -25.74 22.90
CA GLY A 182 -15.10 -25.03 22.78
C GLY A 182 -15.20 -23.51 23.05
N GLU A 183 -14.30 -22.95 23.81
CA GLU A 183 -14.20 -21.52 24.12
C GLU A 183 -13.56 -20.70 23.00
N GLU A 184 -12.55 -21.22 22.32
CA GLU A 184 -11.91 -20.55 21.17
C GLU A 184 -12.82 -20.50 19.96
N THR A 185 -13.65 -21.52 19.78
CA THR A 185 -14.73 -21.51 18.78
C THR A 185 -15.73 -20.39 19.04
N ARG A 186 -16.04 -20.11 20.30
CA ARG A 186 -16.93 -19.00 20.70
C ARG A 186 -16.26 -17.66 20.47
N TYR A 187 -14.96 -17.56 20.71
CA TYR A 187 -14.20 -16.34 20.46
C TYR A 187 -14.09 -16.04 18.97
N TYR A 188 -13.82 -17.03 18.14
CA TYR A 188 -13.83 -16.92 16.68
C TYR A 188 -15.19 -16.49 16.13
N LYS A 189 -16.29 -17.08 16.60
CA LYS A 189 -17.65 -16.66 16.21
C LYS A 189 -17.97 -15.23 16.60
N LYS A 190 -17.50 -14.77 17.76
CA LYS A 190 -17.61 -13.35 18.16
C LYS A 190 -16.75 -12.42 17.32
N SER A 191 -15.54 -12.85 16.93
CA SER A 191 -14.63 -12.05 16.13
C SER A 191 -15.05 -11.96 14.67
N ASN A 192 -15.78 -12.95 14.15
CA ASN A 192 -16.40 -12.87 12.81
C ASN A 192 -17.48 -11.78 12.70
N MET A 193 -18.08 -11.39 13.81
CA MET A 193 -19.02 -10.27 13.84
C MET A 193 -18.33 -8.91 14.03
N SER A 194 -17.04 -8.90 14.38
CA SER A 194 -16.24 -7.70 14.58
C SER A 194 -14.80 -7.98 14.18
N VAL A 195 -14.49 -7.79 12.91
CA VAL A 195 -13.15 -8.01 12.33
C VAL A 195 -12.03 -7.23 13.03
N ALA A 196 -12.36 -6.22 13.82
CA ALA A 196 -11.43 -5.25 14.36
C ALA A 196 -10.42 -5.70 15.43
N PRO A 197 -10.81 -6.39 16.49
CA PRO A 197 -9.87 -6.69 17.57
C PRO A 197 -8.82 -7.72 17.14
N SER A 198 -9.20 -8.59 16.21
CA SER A 198 -8.37 -9.70 15.76
C SER A 198 -7.19 -9.25 14.90
N ILE A 199 -7.38 -8.20 14.09
CA ILE A 199 -6.33 -7.71 13.17
C ILE A 199 -5.20 -7.04 13.94
N THR A 200 -5.49 -6.24 14.94
CA THR A 200 -4.46 -5.62 15.79
C THR A 200 -3.61 -6.68 16.49
N TYR A 201 -4.24 -7.72 16.97
CA TYR A 201 -3.55 -8.83 17.64
C TYR A 201 -2.66 -9.64 16.70
N ILE A 202 -3.08 -9.82 15.44
CA ILE A 202 -2.32 -10.54 14.40
C ILE A 202 -1.07 -9.78 13.99
N VAL A 203 -1.15 -8.46 13.83
CA VAL A 203 -0.02 -7.61 13.45
C VAL A 203 1.10 -7.64 14.50
N GLU A 204 0.77 -7.87 15.76
CA GLU A 204 1.72 -7.91 16.87
C GLU A 204 2.38 -9.29 17.10
N ARG A 205 1.92 -10.35 16.45
CA ARG A 205 2.46 -11.71 16.65
C ARG A 205 3.80 -11.96 15.95
N ARG A 206 4.64 -12.81 16.53
CA ARG A 206 6.00 -13.16 16.07
C ARG A 206 6.13 -13.54 14.58
N PRO A 207 5.27 -14.36 13.98
CA PRO A 207 5.39 -14.72 12.56
C PRO A 207 5.32 -13.52 11.64
N PHE A 208 4.49 -12.54 11.97
CA PHE A 208 4.35 -11.30 11.21
C PHE A 208 5.59 -10.41 11.35
N LYS A 209 6.14 -10.30 12.56
CA LYS A 209 7.38 -9.55 12.84
C LYS A 209 8.58 -10.14 12.08
N ASP A 210 8.67 -11.45 12.02
CA ASP A 210 9.73 -12.14 11.29
C ASP A 210 9.62 -11.93 9.77
N TYR A 211 8.40 -11.97 9.25
CA TYR A 211 8.13 -11.66 7.84
C TYR A 211 8.48 -10.21 7.49
N LEU A 212 8.12 -9.27 8.36
CA LEU A 212 8.52 -7.86 8.25
C LEU A 212 10.04 -7.72 8.18
N ASN A 213 10.75 -8.36 9.10
CA ASN A 213 12.21 -8.29 9.16
C ASN A 213 12.87 -8.84 7.89
N ILE A 214 12.35 -9.91 7.31
CA ILE A 214 12.84 -10.48 6.05
C ILE A 214 12.59 -9.52 4.89
N LYS A 215 11.39 -8.97 4.77
CA LYS A 215 11.05 -8.00 3.70
C LYS A 215 11.82 -6.70 3.86
N MET A 216 11.96 -6.20 5.09
CA MET A 216 12.75 -5.01 5.37
C MET A 216 14.24 -5.23 5.05
N LYS A 217 14.78 -6.40 5.38
CA LYS A 217 16.17 -6.78 5.06
C LYS A 217 16.38 -6.87 3.54
N ALA A 218 15.43 -7.45 2.82
CA ALA A 218 15.44 -7.53 1.37
C ALA A 218 15.43 -6.15 0.72
N ILE A 219 14.53 -5.26 1.14
CA ILE A 219 14.43 -3.90 0.62
C ILE A 219 15.67 -3.07 0.98
N LYS A 220 16.24 -3.27 2.17
CA LYS A 220 17.51 -2.64 2.54
C LYS A 220 18.63 -3.04 1.58
N MET A 221 18.75 -4.34 1.27
CA MET A 221 19.73 -4.83 0.29
C MET A 221 19.50 -4.22 -1.09
N MET A 222 18.26 -4.04 -1.54
CA MET A 222 17.94 -3.38 -2.81
C MET A 222 18.34 -1.90 -2.84
N MET A 223 18.25 -1.23 -1.70
CA MET A 223 18.61 0.19 -1.60
C MET A 223 20.12 0.42 -1.51
N ASP A 224 20.84 -0.55 -0.95
CA ASP A 224 22.29 -0.47 -0.73
C ASP A 224 23.10 -1.04 -1.91
N THR A 225 22.53 -1.94 -2.71
CA THR A 225 23.19 -2.62 -3.83
C THR A 225 22.56 -2.28 -5.17
N ARG A 226 23.40 -1.91 -6.14
CA ARG A 226 23.00 -1.44 -7.48
C ARG A 226 22.41 -2.51 -8.41
N SER A 227 22.21 -3.77 -7.97
CA SER A 227 21.93 -4.84 -8.93
C SER A 227 21.25 -6.08 -8.34
N LEU A 228 20.17 -5.95 -7.61
CA LEU A 228 19.44 -7.14 -7.20
C LEU A 228 17.94 -6.97 -7.45
N THR A 229 17.45 -7.65 -8.48
CA THR A 229 16.04 -8.02 -8.59
C THR A 229 15.75 -8.99 -7.46
N ILE A 230 15.10 -8.53 -6.40
CA ILE A 230 14.76 -9.39 -5.27
C ILE A 230 13.45 -10.09 -5.60
N ASP A 231 13.54 -11.40 -5.80
CA ASP A 231 12.38 -12.28 -5.82
C ASP A 231 11.85 -12.42 -4.40
N PHE A 232 10.81 -11.67 -4.10
CA PHE A 232 10.16 -11.65 -2.80
C PHE A 232 9.46 -12.98 -2.45
N GLU A 233 9.12 -13.80 -3.44
CA GLU A 233 8.54 -15.13 -3.22
C GLU A 233 9.60 -16.12 -2.75
N SER A 234 10.81 -16.07 -3.30
CA SER A 234 11.91 -16.93 -2.89
C SER A 234 12.37 -16.67 -1.45
N LEU A 235 12.26 -15.43 -0.98
CA LEU A 235 12.59 -15.05 0.40
C LEU A 235 11.53 -15.51 1.42
N ALA A 236 10.27 -15.57 1.01
CA ALA A 236 9.18 -16.09 1.83
C ALA A 236 9.27 -17.62 2.01
N ASN A 237 9.73 -18.34 0.96
CA ASN A 237 9.77 -19.80 0.93
C ASN A 237 11.02 -20.43 1.57
N ARG A 238 12.07 -19.67 1.91
CA ARG A 238 13.29 -20.20 2.54
C ARG A 238 13.16 -20.62 4.01
N LYS A 239 11.98 -20.50 4.63
CA LYS A 239 11.73 -20.91 6.03
C LYS A 239 10.91 -22.19 6.17
N SER A 240 10.75 -23.00 5.13
CA SER A 240 10.10 -24.30 5.20
C SER A 240 11.09 -25.47 5.10
N LYS A 241 12.32 -25.29 5.56
CA LYS A 241 13.28 -26.36 5.79
C LYS A 241 13.92 -26.22 7.15
#